data_cdcd9c31e60b593c5ea17d1e6f8582d5
#
_entry.id   cdcd9c31e60b593c5ea17d1e6f8582d5
#
_cell.length_a   1.000
_cell.length_b   1.000
_cell.length_c   1.000
_cell.angle_alpha   90.00
_cell.angle_beta   90.00
_cell.angle_gamma   90.00
#
_symmetry.space_group_name_H-M   'P 1'
#
loop_
_entity.id
_entity.type
_entity.pdbx_description
1 polymer ?
#
loop_
_entity_poly.entity_id
_entity_poly.type
_entity_poly.pdbx_seq_one_letter_code
_entity_poly.pdbx_strand_id
1 'polypeptide(L)'
;EPYRRQRQMCIRDRGMLFFGNLLKESGVTRRLANTASGPLIDTITILLGLTVGASTQASEFLTTDSLWIFGLGAFSFIIATASGVIFVKIFNIFLKKGNKINPLIGNAGVSAVPDSARISQVVGLEYDPTNYLLMHAMGPNVAGVIGSAVAAGILLGFLM
;
A
#
# COMPACT_ATOMS: atom_id res chain seq x y z
N GLU A 1 3.10 -1.22 25.95
CA GLU A 1 4.11 -1.74 25.00
C GLU A 1 3.71 -1.67 23.50
N PRO A 2 2.49 -1.97 23.05
CA PRO A 2 2.13 -1.86 21.63
C PRO A 2 2.26 -0.43 21.08
N TYR A 3 1.93 0.57 21.86
CA TYR A 3 2.05 1.99 21.50
C TYR A 3 3.51 2.43 21.23
N ARG A 4 4.46 1.87 21.94
CA ARG A 4 5.89 2.11 21.75
C ARG A 4 6.39 1.52 20.44
N ARG A 5 5.98 0.30 20.09
CA ARG A 5 6.35 -0.38 18.83
C ARG A 5 5.77 0.34 17.62
N GLN A 6 4.53 0.77 17.69
CA GLN A 6 3.87 1.51 16.61
C GLN A 6 4.53 2.86 16.37
N ARG A 7 4.88 3.59 17.42
CA ARG A 7 5.61 4.86 17.33
C ARG A 7 7.01 4.70 16.73
N GLN A 8 7.70 3.60 17.08
CA GLN A 8 9.02 3.29 16.50
C GLN A 8 8.94 2.92 15.01
N MET A 9 7.90 2.21 14.57
CA MET A 9 7.67 1.94 13.14
C MET A 9 7.47 3.25 12.36
N CYS A 10 6.57 4.10 12.79
CA CYS A 10 6.33 5.39 12.12
C CYS A 10 7.58 6.28 12.03
N ILE A 11 8.45 6.27 13.03
CA ILE A 11 9.69 7.04 13.02
C ILE A 11 10.68 6.46 12.00
N ARG A 12 10.80 5.13 11.92
CA ARG A 12 11.66 4.45 10.93
C ARG A 12 11.21 4.71 9.51
N ASP A 13 9.92 4.58 9.24
CA ASP A 13 9.36 4.79 7.90
C ASP A 13 9.57 6.21 7.42
N ARG A 14 9.33 7.20 8.28
CA ARG A 14 9.62 8.61 7.97
C ARG A 14 11.10 8.85 7.79
N GLY A 15 11.95 8.28 8.65
CA GLY A 15 13.40 8.39 8.53
C GLY A 15 13.92 7.85 7.21
N MET A 16 13.44 6.68 6.77
CA MET A 16 13.81 6.07 5.50
C MET A 16 13.30 6.87 4.29
N LEU A 17 12.12 7.48 4.40
CA LEU A 17 11.59 8.35 3.35
C LEU A 17 12.43 9.63 3.21
N PHE A 18 12.80 10.27 4.31
CA PHE A 18 13.71 11.41 4.30
C PHE A 18 15.09 11.05 3.78
N PHE A 19 15.62 9.89 4.17
CA PHE A 19 16.89 9.39 3.68
C PHE A 19 16.87 9.14 2.16
N GLY A 20 15.83 8.50 1.66
CA GLY A 20 15.64 8.29 0.22
C GLY A 20 15.55 9.61 -0.56
N ASN A 21 14.83 10.58 -0.01
CA ASN A 21 14.72 11.91 -0.59
C ASN A 21 16.07 12.66 -0.58
N LEU A 22 16.83 12.57 0.51
CA LEU A 22 18.17 13.13 0.62
C LEU A 22 19.11 12.54 -0.45
N LEU A 23 19.09 11.22 -0.66
CA LEU A 23 19.90 10.56 -1.69
C LEU A 23 19.53 11.04 -3.10
N LYS A 24 18.25 11.29 -3.35
CA LYS A 24 17.76 11.74 -4.66
C LYS A 24 18.09 13.22 -4.92
N GLU A 25 17.83 14.09 -3.94
CA GLU A 25 17.90 15.55 -4.11
C GLU A 25 19.32 16.10 -3.92
N SER A 26 20.22 15.38 -3.25
CA SER A 26 21.62 15.80 -3.05
C SER A 26 22.42 15.96 -4.35
N GLY A 27 21.96 15.36 -5.44
CA GLY A 27 22.63 15.37 -6.75
C GLY A 27 23.93 14.55 -6.81
N VAL A 28 24.67 14.45 -5.71
CA VAL A 28 25.96 13.72 -5.63
C VAL A 28 25.74 12.20 -5.56
N THR A 29 24.68 11.76 -4.89
CA THR A 29 24.37 10.33 -4.65
C THR A 29 23.34 9.75 -5.62
N ARG A 30 23.18 10.35 -6.79
CA ARG A 30 22.18 9.94 -7.80
C ARG A 30 22.30 8.47 -8.21
N ARG A 31 23.55 7.96 -8.29
CA ARG A 31 23.79 6.54 -8.57
C ARG A 31 23.29 5.64 -7.46
N LEU A 32 23.48 6.02 -6.20
CA LEU A 32 22.97 5.27 -5.04
C LEU A 32 21.46 5.30 -4.98
N ALA A 33 20.83 6.44 -5.26
CA ALA A 33 19.38 6.56 -5.35
C ALA A 33 18.80 5.60 -6.40
N ASN A 34 19.41 5.52 -7.58
CA ASN A 34 18.97 4.60 -8.64
C ASN A 34 19.18 3.14 -8.26
N THR A 35 20.29 2.80 -7.60
CA THR A 35 20.53 1.44 -7.10
C THR A 35 19.52 1.07 -6.00
N ALA A 36 19.21 2.00 -5.11
CA ALA A 36 18.25 1.78 -4.03
C ALA A 36 16.82 1.62 -4.54
N SER A 37 16.45 2.34 -5.59
CA SER A 37 15.10 2.31 -6.17
C SER A 37 14.85 1.15 -7.16
N GLY A 38 15.87 0.42 -7.56
CA GLY A 38 15.76 -0.72 -8.47
C GLY A 38 16.42 -1.96 -7.87
N PRO A 39 17.70 -2.26 -8.16
CA PRO A 39 18.34 -3.54 -7.83
C PRO A 39 18.28 -3.90 -6.34
N LEU A 40 18.36 -2.90 -5.44
CA LEU A 40 18.30 -3.16 -4.00
C LEU A 40 16.88 -3.59 -3.57
N ILE A 41 15.86 -2.94 -4.09
CA ILE A 41 14.46 -3.31 -3.82
C ILE A 41 14.21 -4.73 -4.30
N ASP A 42 14.64 -5.07 -5.52
CA ASP A 42 14.45 -6.40 -6.10
C ASP A 42 15.13 -7.47 -5.24
N THR A 43 16.37 -7.23 -4.83
CA THR A 43 17.13 -8.14 -3.94
C THR A 43 16.44 -8.32 -2.58
N ILE A 44 16.01 -7.23 -1.96
CA ILE A 44 15.31 -7.28 -0.67
C ILE A 44 13.97 -8.01 -0.81
N THR A 45 13.25 -7.80 -1.90
CA THR A 45 11.98 -8.48 -2.17
C THR A 45 12.16 -9.98 -2.32
N ILE A 46 13.21 -10.42 -3.01
CA ILE A 46 13.57 -11.85 -3.13
C ILE A 46 13.89 -12.44 -1.75
N LEU A 47 14.73 -11.78 -0.97
CA LEU A 47 15.09 -12.23 0.38
C LEU A 47 13.88 -12.28 1.31
N LEU A 48 13.00 -11.29 1.23
CA LEU A 48 11.77 -11.25 2.00
C LEU A 48 10.83 -12.39 1.59
N GLY A 49 10.68 -12.65 0.30
CA GLY A 49 9.89 -13.77 -0.20
C GLY A 49 10.44 -15.13 0.26
N LEU A 50 11.77 -15.30 0.24
CA LEU A 50 12.43 -16.50 0.74
C LEU A 50 12.24 -16.69 2.25
N THR A 51 12.42 -15.63 3.04
CA THR A 51 12.26 -15.71 4.50
C THR A 51 10.82 -15.98 4.91
N VAL A 52 9.85 -15.29 4.28
CA VAL A 52 8.42 -15.54 4.51
C VAL A 52 8.06 -16.96 4.09
N GLY A 53 8.50 -17.42 2.89
CA GLY A 53 8.24 -18.76 2.42
C GLY A 53 8.86 -19.84 3.32
N ALA A 54 10.07 -19.63 3.83
CA ALA A 54 10.74 -20.55 4.75
C ALA A 54 10.09 -20.57 6.15
N SER A 55 9.54 -19.45 6.61
CA SER A 55 8.84 -19.37 7.90
C SER A 55 7.42 -19.97 7.85
N THR A 56 6.86 -20.13 6.66
CA THR A 56 5.50 -20.67 6.47
C THR A 56 5.57 -22.21 6.42
N GLN A 57 5.46 -22.83 7.59
CA GLN A 57 5.41 -24.30 7.67
C GLN A 57 4.05 -24.81 7.17
N ALA A 58 4.07 -25.84 6.32
CA ALA A 58 2.85 -26.39 5.75
C ALA A 58 1.87 -26.94 6.82
N SER A 59 2.39 -27.43 7.93
CA SER A 59 1.61 -27.95 9.06
C SER A 59 0.78 -26.87 9.78
N GLU A 60 1.25 -25.62 9.80
CA GLU A 60 0.54 -24.50 10.42
C GLU A 60 -0.27 -23.69 9.41
N PHE A 61 0.21 -23.63 8.16
CA PHE A 61 -0.41 -22.84 7.11
C PHE A 61 -1.63 -23.53 6.46
N LEU A 62 -1.61 -24.87 6.34
CA LEU A 62 -2.68 -25.67 5.73
C LEU A 62 -3.74 -26.13 6.75
N THR A 63 -3.88 -25.44 7.87
CA THR A 63 -5.00 -25.68 8.78
C THR A 63 -6.28 -25.08 8.22
N THR A 64 -7.41 -25.68 8.54
CA THR A 64 -8.73 -25.21 8.10
C THR A 64 -8.98 -23.75 8.51
N ASP A 65 -8.52 -23.38 9.70
CA ASP A 65 -8.67 -22.02 10.23
C ASP A 65 -7.85 -20.99 9.43
N SER A 66 -6.61 -21.34 9.05
CA SER A 66 -5.77 -20.51 8.20
C SER A 66 -6.37 -20.30 6.81
N LEU A 67 -6.90 -21.35 6.20
CA LEU A 67 -7.57 -21.28 4.90
C LEU A 67 -8.81 -20.35 4.95
N TRP A 68 -9.59 -20.41 6.02
CA TRP A 68 -10.70 -19.50 6.23
C TRP A 68 -10.24 -18.04 6.37
N ILE A 69 -9.17 -17.79 7.10
CA ILE A 69 -8.59 -16.45 7.26
C ILE A 69 -8.13 -15.90 5.91
N PHE A 70 -7.43 -16.71 5.10
CA PHE A 70 -7.01 -16.31 3.74
C PHE A 70 -8.19 -16.03 2.81
N GLY A 71 -9.21 -16.90 2.85
CA GLY A 71 -10.43 -16.71 2.05
C GLY A 71 -11.17 -15.43 2.43
N LEU A 72 -11.36 -15.18 3.71
CA LEU A 72 -11.97 -13.95 4.22
C LEU A 72 -11.12 -12.72 3.89
N GLY A 73 -9.79 -12.83 3.99
CA GLY A 73 -8.87 -11.77 3.61
C GLY A 73 -8.99 -11.40 2.13
N ALA A 74 -8.95 -12.39 1.24
CA ALA A 74 -9.12 -12.16 -0.20
C ALA A 74 -10.47 -11.51 -0.52
N PHE A 75 -11.57 -12.00 0.08
CA PHE A 75 -12.89 -11.44 -0.08
C PHE A 75 -13.00 -10.00 0.44
N SER A 76 -12.36 -9.72 1.58
CA SER A 76 -12.27 -8.37 2.14
C SER A 76 -11.55 -7.40 1.20
N PHE A 77 -10.44 -7.84 0.56
CA PHE A 77 -9.74 -7.01 -0.43
C PHE A 77 -10.58 -6.70 -1.65
N ILE A 78 -11.36 -7.66 -2.16
CA ILE A 78 -12.27 -7.44 -3.29
C ILE A 78 -13.33 -6.38 -2.92
N ILE A 79 -13.95 -6.50 -1.74
CA ILE A 79 -14.93 -5.52 -1.27
C ILE A 79 -14.30 -4.15 -1.08
N ALA A 80 -13.12 -4.07 -0.46
CA ALA A 80 -12.41 -2.83 -0.23
C ALA A 80 -12.07 -2.10 -1.53
N THR A 81 -11.57 -2.83 -2.53
CA THR A 81 -11.26 -2.31 -3.86
C THR A 81 -12.52 -1.79 -4.57
N ALA A 82 -13.58 -2.59 -4.59
CA ALA A 82 -14.84 -2.21 -5.21
C ALA A 82 -15.46 -0.98 -4.52
N SER A 83 -15.50 -0.97 -3.18
CA SER A 83 -16.05 0.15 -2.40
C SER A 83 -15.25 1.44 -2.61
N GLY A 84 -13.93 1.37 -2.71
CA GLY A 84 -13.07 2.52 -2.99
C GLY A 84 -13.39 3.17 -4.34
N VAL A 85 -13.54 2.37 -5.38
CA VAL A 85 -13.91 2.85 -6.73
C VAL A 85 -15.33 3.44 -6.74
N ILE A 86 -16.29 2.76 -6.09
CA ILE A 86 -17.68 3.23 -5.98
C ILE A 86 -17.75 4.55 -5.21
N PHE A 87 -17.01 4.66 -4.11
CA PHE A 87 -16.95 5.87 -3.29
C PHE A 87 -16.49 7.08 -4.11
N VAL A 88 -15.41 6.95 -4.89
CA VAL A 88 -14.94 8.04 -5.77
C VAL A 88 -15.96 8.36 -6.86
N LYS A 89 -16.65 7.35 -7.41
CA LYS A 89 -17.75 7.59 -8.36
C LYS A 89 -18.88 8.40 -7.74
N ILE A 90 -19.31 8.07 -6.53
CA ILE A 90 -20.35 8.81 -5.80
C ILE A 90 -19.85 10.24 -5.50
N PHE A 91 -18.62 10.38 -5.05
CA PHE A 91 -18.01 11.69 -4.77
C PHE A 91 -17.95 12.57 -6.02
N ASN A 92 -17.68 11.99 -7.19
CA ASN A 92 -17.68 12.70 -8.47
C ASN A 92 -19.06 13.25 -8.89
N ILE A 93 -20.16 12.75 -8.31
CA ILE A 93 -21.52 13.29 -8.56
C ILE A 93 -21.63 14.69 -7.93
N PHE A 94 -20.99 14.91 -6.79
CA PHE A 94 -21.00 16.19 -6.09
C PHE A 94 -19.99 17.20 -6.65
N LEU A 95 -19.01 16.75 -7.48
CA LEU A 95 -18.02 17.63 -8.08
C LEU A 95 -18.50 18.20 -9.42
N LYS A 96 -18.15 19.48 -9.67
CA LYS A 96 -18.45 20.17 -10.94
C LYS A 96 -17.75 19.50 -12.11
N LYS A 97 -18.37 19.54 -13.31
CA LYS A 97 -17.76 19.14 -14.57
C LYS A 97 -16.44 19.89 -14.78
N GLY A 98 -15.31 19.21 -14.71
CA GLY A 98 -13.96 19.77 -14.84
C GLY A 98 -13.02 19.40 -13.70
N ASN A 99 -13.53 19.12 -12.49
CA ASN A 99 -12.73 18.70 -11.33
C ASN A 99 -12.97 17.24 -10.94
N LYS A 100 -13.36 16.39 -11.88
CA LYS A 100 -13.63 14.97 -11.61
C LYS A 100 -12.33 14.22 -11.33
N ILE A 101 -12.36 13.42 -10.27
CA ILE A 101 -11.26 12.55 -9.87
C ILE A 101 -11.40 11.21 -10.62
N ASN A 102 -10.30 10.66 -11.13
CA ASN A 102 -10.33 9.35 -11.76
C ASN A 102 -10.72 8.28 -10.71
N PRO A 103 -11.77 7.47 -10.96
CA PRO A 103 -12.21 6.42 -10.00
C PRO A 103 -11.14 5.41 -9.63
N LEU A 104 -10.13 5.17 -10.47
CA LEU A 104 -9.00 4.29 -10.20
C LEU A 104 -8.14 4.75 -9.02
N ILE A 105 -8.19 6.05 -8.66
CA ILE A 105 -7.52 6.57 -7.47
C ILE A 105 -8.16 6.00 -6.20
N GLY A 106 -9.46 5.70 -6.21
CA GLY A 106 -10.15 5.04 -5.11
C GLY A 106 -9.68 3.62 -4.82
N ASN A 107 -9.25 2.88 -5.84
CA ASN A 107 -8.62 1.57 -5.67
C ASN A 107 -7.34 1.64 -4.82
N ALA A 108 -6.61 2.73 -4.90
CA ALA A 108 -5.37 2.91 -4.15
C ALA A 108 -5.58 3.13 -2.63
N GLY A 109 -6.81 3.35 -2.17
CA GLY A 109 -7.14 3.44 -0.75
C GLY A 109 -7.01 2.12 0.03
N VAL A 110 -6.81 1.01 -0.65
CA VAL A 110 -6.50 -0.28 -0.02
C VAL A 110 -5.07 -0.26 0.54
N SER A 111 -4.86 -0.84 1.73
CA SER A 111 -3.59 -0.80 2.46
C SER A 111 -2.50 -1.72 1.87
N ALA A 112 -2.35 -1.74 0.56
CA ALA A 112 -1.33 -2.50 -0.17
C ALA A 112 -0.33 -1.53 -0.83
N VAL A 113 0.57 -0.96 -0.06
CA VAL A 113 1.57 0.02 -0.50
C VAL A 113 2.81 -0.69 -1.04
N PRO A 114 3.35 -0.30 -2.20
CA PRO A 114 2.86 0.67 -3.20
C PRO A 114 2.04 0.01 -4.33
N ASP A 115 1.69 -1.26 -4.19
CA ASP A 115 1.21 -2.10 -5.29
C ASP A 115 -0.15 -1.65 -5.84
N SER A 116 -1.10 -1.31 -4.97
CA SER A 116 -2.42 -0.85 -5.43
C SER A 116 -2.34 0.46 -6.23
N ALA A 117 -1.42 1.37 -5.88
CA ALA A 117 -1.17 2.58 -6.66
C ALA A 117 -0.53 2.29 -8.02
N ARG A 118 0.39 1.31 -8.08
CA ARG A 118 1.00 0.86 -9.35
C ARG A 118 -0.03 0.20 -10.26
N ILE A 119 -0.88 -0.67 -9.72
CA ILE A 119 -1.97 -1.30 -10.48
C ILE A 119 -2.91 -0.24 -11.04
N SER A 120 -3.30 0.75 -10.24
CA SER A 120 -4.13 1.86 -10.72
C SER A 120 -3.45 2.65 -11.84
N GLN A 121 -2.13 2.81 -11.80
CA GLN A 121 -1.35 3.43 -12.88
C GLN A 121 -1.36 2.57 -14.15
N VAL A 122 -1.08 1.27 -14.04
CA VAL A 122 -1.01 0.35 -15.19
C VAL A 122 -2.37 0.30 -15.90
N VAL A 123 -3.43 0.05 -15.14
CA VAL A 123 -4.80 0.03 -15.68
C VAL A 123 -5.20 1.39 -16.25
N GLY A 124 -4.80 2.50 -15.61
CA GLY A 124 -5.07 3.85 -16.11
C GLY A 124 -4.43 4.11 -17.47
N LEU A 125 -3.19 3.68 -17.66
CA LEU A 125 -2.46 3.83 -18.94
C LEU A 125 -3.02 2.97 -20.07
N GLU A 126 -3.66 1.83 -19.77
CA GLU A 126 -4.34 1.01 -20.78
C GLU A 126 -5.52 1.76 -21.42
N TYR A 127 -6.21 2.59 -20.62
CA TYR A 127 -7.36 3.38 -21.11
C TYR A 127 -6.97 4.74 -21.65
N ASP A 128 -5.99 5.39 -21.03
CA ASP A 128 -5.48 6.72 -21.43
C ASP A 128 -3.97 6.82 -21.17
N PRO A 129 -3.14 6.67 -22.22
CA PRO A 129 -1.67 6.70 -22.13
C PRO A 129 -1.11 8.03 -21.61
N THR A 130 -1.90 9.09 -21.60
CA THR A 130 -1.47 10.42 -21.14
C THR A 130 -1.76 10.68 -19.66
N ASN A 131 -2.55 9.83 -19.01
CA ASN A 131 -3.04 10.04 -17.65
C ASN A 131 -2.19 9.30 -16.61
N TYR A 132 -1.21 9.99 -16.04
CA TYR A 132 -0.34 9.46 -14.99
C TYR A 132 -1.00 9.57 -13.62
N LEU A 133 -1.54 8.46 -13.12
CA LEU A 133 -2.29 8.40 -11.85
C LEU A 133 -1.42 8.13 -10.61
N LEU A 134 -0.20 7.61 -10.78
CA LEU A 134 0.63 7.08 -9.68
C LEU A 134 0.81 8.07 -8.52
N MET A 135 1.18 9.32 -8.84
CA MET A 135 1.43 10.34 -7.81
C MET A 135 0.16 10.70 -7.04
N HIS A 136 -0.98 10.75 -7.74
CA HIS A 136 -2.28 11.02 -7.12
C HIS A 136 -2.80 9.83 -6.31
N ALA A 137 -2.50 8.61 -6.74
CA ALA A 137 -2.89 7.38 -6.07
C ALA A 137 -2.08 7.09 -4.80
N MET A 138 -0.85 7.60 -4.71
CA MET A 138 0.01 7.40 -3.53
C MET A 138 -0.55 8.05 -2.25
N GLY A 139 -1.24 9.18 -2.35
CA GLY A 139 -1.87 9.84 -1.21
C GLY A 139 -2.91 8.97 -0.50
N PRO A 140 -3.99 8.54 -1.19
CA PRO A 140 -4.96 7.60 -0.65
C PRO A 140 -4.36 6.27 -0.20
N ASN A 141 -3.31 5.79 -0.88
CA ASN A 141 -2.62 4.56 -0.53
C ASN A 141 -1.94 4.64 0.85
N VAL A 142 -1.19 5.71 1.11
CA VAL A 142 -0.57 5.94 2.42
C VAL A 142 -1.64 6.17 3.50
N ALA A 143 -2.72 6.90 3.17
CA ALA A 143 -3.84 7.11 4.08
C ALA A 143 -4.52 5.78 4.47
N GLY A 144 -4.66 4.84 3.52
CA GLY A 144 -5.21 3.51 3.76
C GLY A 144 -4.38 2.70 4.77
N VAL A 145 -3.05 2.77 4.69
CA VAL A 145 -2.16 2.10 5.67
C VAL A 145 -2.30 2.71 7.07
N ILE A 146 -2.32 4.04 7.15
CA ILE A 146 -2.51 4.71 8.45
C ILE A 146 -3.87 4.35 9.04
N GLY A 147 -4.92 4.36 8.22
CA GLY A 147 -6.29 4.01 8.63
C GLY A 147 -6.39 2.56 9.14
N SER A 148 -5.80 1.61 8.43
CA SER A 148 -5.79 0.20 8.83
C SER A 148 -5.00 -0.04 10.11
N ALA A 149 -3.87 0.64 10.31
CA ALA A 149 -3.08 0.56 11.53
C ALA A 149 -3.83 1.13 12.75
N VAL A 150 -4.54 2.25 12.57
CA VAL A 150 -5.38 2.84 13.61
C VAL A 150 -6.55 1.92 13.94
N ALA A 151 -7.25 1.39 12.93
CA ALA A 151 -8.37 0.47 13.13
C ALA A 151 -7.93 -0.81 13.87
N ALA A 152 -6.80 -1.39 13.46
CA ALA A 152 -6.23 -2.55 14.15
C ALA A 152 -5.87 -2.24 15.61
N GLY A 153 -5.29 -1.06 15.86
CA GLY A 153 -4.95 -0.62 17.22
C GLY A 153 -6.19 -0.45 18.12
N ILE A 154 -7.26 0.12 17.57
CA ILE A 154 -8.54 0.28 18.28
C ILE A 154 -9.16 -1.08 18.58
N LEU A 155 -9.24 -1.98 17.59
CA LEU A 155 -9.80 -3.32 17.76
C LEU A 155 -9.04 -4.13 18.81
N LEU A 156 -7.71 -4.09 18.79
CA LEU A 156 -6.89 -4.74 19.81
C LEU A 156 -7.14 -4.18 21.20
N GLY A 157 -7.36 -2.86 21.32
CA GLY A 157 -7.66 -2.22 22.60
C GLY A 157 -9.05 -2.59 23.16
N PHE A 158 -9.99 -3.00 22.30
CA PHE A 158 -11.31 -3.50 22.74
C PHE A 158 -11.32 -5.00 23.07
N LEU A 159 -10.39 -5.77 22.49
CA LEU A 159 -10.33 -7.22 22.65
C LEU A 159 -9.40 -7.66 23.81
N MET A 160 -8.55 -6.77 24.30
CA MET A 160 -7.68 -6.97 25.47
C MET A 160 -8.27 -6.31 26.71
#